data_12c0cb80df7b5bda8b440d35c4455b09
#
_entry.id   12c0cb80df7b5bda8b440d35c4455b09
#
_cell.length_a   1.000
_cell.length_b   1.000
_cell.length_c   1.000
_cell.angle_alpha   90.00
_cell.angle_beta   90.00
_cell.angle_gamma   90.00
#
_symmetry.space_group_name_H-M   'P 1'
#
loop_
_entity.id
_entity.type
_entity.pdbx_description
1 polymer ?
#
loop_
_entity_poly.entity_id
_entity_poly.type
_entity_poly.pdbx_seq_one_letter_code
_entity_poly.pdbx_strand_id
1 'polypeptide(L)'
;MFELLFIHWNVNPVIFQIGSFGLRWYSILFVSGFILGWFIFRWFFRREGVSEDLLDSLLYTLLIGTIVGARLGHCIFYQPEYYFGSWQGFLEIFMPWKGGLASHGGTIVLFFAMLWYANHYGKKNGFDFVWLLDHLCIAVAFAATFIRLGNLMNSEIYGDVTSLTWGFIFDLRGETEPKHPTQLYEALTYLILGIGLICLYKFRLNKVYRGTFIGIFFIVCFGMRFIIEFIKEPQVAFENNMVLNMGQILSIPFVLLGIGFLIYAYVRKQPAAIVHAENEKGAKSQTHYAKPISR
;
A
#
# COMPACT_ATOMS: atom_id res chain seq x y z
N MET A 1 41.58 -10.02 14.63
CA MET A 1 40.68 -9.82 13.45
C MET A 1 39.29 -10.22 13.95
N PHE A 2 38.41 -9.28 14.20
CA PHE A 2 37.03 -9.64 14.55
C PHE A 2 36.40 -10.25 13.29
N GLU A 3 36.09 -11.55 13.32
CA GLU A 3 35.24 -12.15 12.31
C GLU A 3 33.91 -11.41 12.35
N LEU A 4 33.55 -10.74 11.26
CA LEU A 4 32.26 -10.13 11.09
C LEU A 4 31.22 -11.26 11.10
N LEU A 5 30.50 -11.42 12.21
CA LEU A 5 29.40 -12.38 12.34
C LEU A 5 28.23 -11.85 11.53
N PHE A 6 28.14 -12.28 10.26
CA PHE A 6 26.97 -12.03 9.41
C PHE A 6 25.79 -12.88 9.88
N ILE A 7 24.59 -12.44 9.53
CA ILE A 7 23.35 -13.12 9.93
C ILE A 7 23.03 -14.20 8.90
N HIS A 8 23.14 -15.49 9.29
CA HIS A 8 22.66 -16.60 8.48
C HIS A 8 21.14 -16.67 8.52
N TRP A 9 20.51 -16.50 7.35
CA TRP A 9 19.07 -16.51 7.21
C TRP A 9 18.60 -17.82 6.54
N ASN A 10 18.10 -18.74 7.36
CA ASN A 10 17.65 -20.08 6.94
C ASN A 10 16.20 -20.36 7.34
N VAL A 11 15.37 -19.33 7.53
CA VAL A 11 13.98 -19.48 7.93
C VAL A 11 13.19 -20.23 6.86
N ASN A 12 12.55 -21.36 7.26
CA ASN A 12 11.66 -22.08 6.35
C ASN A 12 10.44 -21.23 6.00
N PRO A 13 10.15 -20.93 4.72
CA PRO A 13 8.98 -20.15 4.31
C PRO A 13 7.66 -20.84 4.63
N VAL A 14 7.64 -22.16 4.83
CA VAL A 14 6.47 -22.97 5.20
C VAL A 14 6.46 -23.18 6.70
N ILE A 15 5.38 -22.73 7.38
CA ILE A 15 5.20 -22.89 8.83
C ILE A 15 4.83 -24.34 9.17
N PHE A 16 3.84 -24.88 8.44
CA PHE A 16 3.46 -26.28 8.52
C PHE A 16 2.84 -26.73 7.20
N GLN A 17 2.88 -28.04 6.96
CA GLN A 17 2.36 -28.67 5.76
C GLN A 17 1.46 -29.86 6.13
N ILE A 18 0.27 -29.93 5.51
CA ILE A 18 -0.66 -31.05 5.62
C ILE A 18 -1.01 -31.52 4.22
N GLY A 19 -0.45 -32.66 3.82
CA GLY A 19 -0.57 -33.15 2.44
C GLY A 19 0.00 -32.16 1.42
N SER A 20 -0.81 -31.74 0.45
CA SER A 20 -0.44 -30.75 -0.56
C SER A 20 -0.64 -29.29 -0.09
N PHE A 21 -1.30 -29.07 1.05
CA PHE A 21 -1.54 -27.74 1.60
C PHE A 21 -0.41 -27.32 2.52
N GLY A 22 0.29 -26.23 2.19
CA GLY A 22 1.34 -25.64 3.01
C GLY A 22 0.99 -24.21 3.42
N LEU A 23 0.89 -23.95 4.73
CA LEU A 23 0.71 -22.59 5.25
C LEU A 23 2.05 -21.88 5.29
N ARG A 24 2.15 -20.73 4.60
CA ARG A 24 3.37 -19.95 4.47
C ARG A 24 3.31 -18.68 5.33
N TRP A 25 4.46 -18.25 5.84
CA TRP A 25 4.61 -16.96 6.53
C TRP A 25 4.11 -15.79 5.69
N TYR A 26 4.42 -15.78 4.39
CA TYR A 26 3.96 -14.75 3.47
C TYR A 26 2.44 -14.60 3.48
N SER A 27 1.70 -15.72 3.44
CA SER A 27 0.24 -15.70 3.42
C SER A 27 -0.34 -15.13 4.73
N ILE A 28 0.23 -15.52 5.89
CA ILE A 28 -0.21 -14.99 7.19
C ILE A 28 0.07 -13.49 7.27
N LEU A 29 1.28 -13.05 6.93
CA LEU A 29 1.65 -11.64 6.95
C LEU A 29 0.79 -10.81 6.00
N PHE A 30 0.52 -11.32 4.79
CA PHE A 30 -0.37 -10.67 3.84
C PHE A 30 -1.79 -10.47 4.41
N VAL A 31 -2.39 -11.52 4.97
CA VAL A 31 -3.72 -11.45 5.61
C VAL A 31 -3.71 -10.52 6.82
N SER A 32 -2.64 -10.55 7.63
CA SER A 32 -2.47 -9.64 8.77
C SER A 32 -2.49 -8.17 8.35
N GLY A 33 -1.93 -7.85 7.18
CA GLY A 33 -2.01 -6.50 6.59
C GLY A 33 -3.44 -6.05 6.32
N PHE A 34 -4.29 -6.92 5.77
CA PHE A 34 -5.72 -6.63 5.56
C PHE A 34 -6.48 -6.48 6.88
N ILE A 35 -6.24 -7.36 7.84
CA ILE A 35 -6.89 -7.29 9.16
C ILE A 35 -6.53 -5.98 9.86
N LEU A 36 -5.24 -5.62 9.89
CA LEU A 36 -4.82 -4.35 10.47
C LEU A 36 -5.42 -3.15 9.72
N GLY A 37 -5.44 -3.21 8.38
CA GLY A 37 -6.06 -2.20 7.54
C GLY A 37 -7.54 -1.99 7.87
N TRP A 38 -8.30 -3.06 8.09
CA TRP A 38 -9.69 -3.00 8.52
C TRP A 38 -9.86 -2.30 9.87
N PHE A 39 -9.02 -2.62 10.88
CA PHE A 39 -9.07 -1.94 12.18
C PHE A 39 -8.71 -0.46 12.07
N ILE A 40 -7.74 -0.10 11.24
CA ILE A 40 -7.36 1.30 10.99
C ILE A 40 -8.52 2.05 10.35
N PHE A 41 -9.15 1.49 9.30
CA PHE A 41 -10.32 2.13 8.65
C PHE A 41 -11.52 2.24 9.58
N ARG A 42 -11.79 1.22 10.40
CA ARG A 42 -12.85 1.26 11.41
C ARG A 42 -12.64 2.41 12.39
N TRP A 43 -11.39 2.63 12.81
CA TRP A 43 -11.06 3.77 13.65
C TRP A 43 -11.26 5.11 12.94
N PHE A 44 -10.90 5.25 11.67
CA PHE A 44 -11.16 6.45 10.88
C PHE A 44 -12.65 6.72 10.74
N PHE A 45 -13.44 5.73 10.35
CA PHE A 45 -14.89 5.86 10.14
C PHE A 45 -15.59 6.28 11.42
N ARG A 46 -15.28 5.65 12.55
CA ARG A 46 -15.82 6.04 13.86
C ARG A 46 -15.44 7.46 14.25
N ARG A 47 -14.18 7.83 14.03
CA ARG A 47 -13.68 9.17 14.39
C ARG A 47 -14.29 10.29 13.55
N GLU A 48 -14.58 10.01 12.29
CA GLU A 48 -15.12 10.98 11.35
C GLU A 48 -16.64 10.85 11.16
N GLY A 49 -17.31 10.02 11.96
CA GLY A 49 -18.78 9.88 11.96
C GLY A 49 -19.34 9.22 10.69
N VAL A 50 -18.54 8.39 10.01
CA VAL A 50 -18.99 7.58 8.87
C VAL A 50 -19.53 6.24 9.37
N SER A 51 -20.66 5.76 8.79
CA SER A 51 -21.29 4.50 9.19
C SER A 51 -20.37 3.29 8.99
N GLU A 52 -20.37 2.36 9.95
CA GLU A 52 -19.61 1.10 9.84
C GLU A 52 -20.14 0.19 8.72
N ASP A 53 -21.41 0.29 8.32
CA ASP A 53 -21.95 -0.47 7.17
C ASP A 53 -21.22 -0.13 5.87
N LEU A 54 -20.77 1.13 5.74
CA LEU A 54 -19.96 1.56 4.62
C LEU A 54 -18.54 0.97 4.65
N LEU A 55 -18.01 0.67 5.84
CA LEU A 55 -16.71 0.02 5.97
C LEU A 55 -16.75 -1.40 5.38
N ASP A 56 -17.77 -2.18 5.69
CA ASP A 56 -17.92 -3.53 5.15
C ASP A 56 -18.11 -3.49 3.63
N SER A 57 -18.92 -2.54 3.14
CA SER A 57 -19.08 -2.30 1.71
C SER A 57 -17.75 -1.93 1.02
N LEU A 58 -16.93 -1.09 1.67
CA LEU A 58 -15.59 -0.75 1.17
C LEU A 58 -14.68 -1.98 1.13
N LEU A 59 -14.67 -2.78 2.22
CA LEU A 59 -13.86 -4.00 2.29
C LEU A 59 -14.21 -4.97 1.15
N TYR A 60 -15.52 -5.24 0.92
CA TYR A 60 -15.94 -6.08 -0.19
C TYR A 60 -15.53 -5.48 -1.54
N THR A 61 -15.68 -4.18 -1.72
CA THR A 61 -15.26 -3.48 -2.95
C THR A 61 -13.78 -3.67 -3.22
N LEU A 62 -12.93 -3.52 -2.19
CA LEU A 62 -11.48 -3.70 -2.30
C LEU A 62 -11.10 -5.16 -2.56
N LEU A 63 -11.68 -6.11 -1.84
CA LEU A 63 -11.38 -7.54 -2.00
C LEU A 63 -11.80 -8.05 -3.38
N ILE A 64 -13.06 -7.83 -3.76
CA ILE A 64 -13.60 -8.28 -5.05
C ILE A 64 -12.85 -7.58 -6.19
N GLY A 65 -12.65 -6.26 -6.09
CA GLY A 65 -11.92 -5.49 -7.08
C GLY A 65 -10.49 -6.00 -7.27
N THR A 66 -9.80 -6.35 -6.19
CA THR A 66 -8.45 -6.91 -6.25
C THR A 66 -8.44 -8.27 -6.94
N ILE A 67 -9.31 -9.20 -6.54
CA ILE A 67 -9.33 -10.56 -7.09
C ILE A 67 -9.71 -10.54 -8.58
N VAL A 68 -10.80 -9.85 -8.89
CA VAL A 68 -11.30 -9.74 -10.28
C VAL A 68 -10.26 -9.03 -11.16
N GLY A 69 -9.73 -7.90 -10.68
CA GLY A 69 -8.74 -7.15 -11.44
C GLY A 69 -7.46 -7.92 -11.66
N ALA A 70 -6.93 -8.59 -10.64
CA ALA A 70 -5.72 -9.39 -10.76
C ALA A 70 -5.91 -10.57 -11.73
N ARG A 71 -7.08 -11.22 -11.70
CA ARG A 71 -7.40 -12.31 -12.61
C ARG A 71 -7.55 -11.83 -14.05
N LEU A 72 -8.36 -10.80 -14.27
CA LEU A 72 -8.57 -10.24 -15.61
C LEU A 72 -7.25 -9.68 -16.18
N GLY A 73 -6.45 -9.02 -15.37
CA GLY A 73 -5.14 -8.53 -15.79
C GLY A 73 -4.22 -9.66 -16.24
N HIS A 74 -4.19 -10.78 -15.53
CA HIS A 74 -3.44 -11.96 -15.98
C HIS A 74 -3.96 -12.51 -17.30
N CYS A 75 -5.26 -12.71 -17.41
CA CYS A 75 -5.86 -13.26 -18.62
C CYS A 75 -5.65 -12.39 -19.87
N ILE A 76 -5.72 -11.05 -19.70
CA ILE A 76 -5.60 -10.11 -20.81
C ILE A 76 -4.14 -9.87 -21.20
N PHE A 77 -3.23 -9.70 -20.22
CA PHE A 77 -1.87 -9.23 -20.51
C PHE A 77 -0.84 -10.35 -20.66
N TYR A 78 -1.07 -11.53 -20.04
CA TYR A 78 -0.05 -12.59 -20.03
C TYR A 78 -0.40 -13.78 -20.91
N GLN A 79 -1.67 -14.17 -21.00
CA GLN A 79 -2.09 -15.37 -21.74
C GLN A 79 -3.41 -15.18 -22.51
N PRO A 80 -3.55 -14.10 -23.32
CA PRO A 80 -4.81 -13.80 -24.00
C PRO A 80 -5.24 -14.92 -24.96
N GLU A 81 -4.28 -15.48 -25.69
CA GLU A 81 -4.57 -16.56 -26.67
C GLU A 81 -5.15 -17.82 -26.01
N TYR A 82 -4.69 -18.16 -24.80
CA TYR A 82 -5.22 -19.30 -24.05
C TYR A 82 -6.65 -19.03 -23.55
N TYR A 83 -6.85 -17.88 -22.88
CA TYR A 83 -8.12 -17.60 -22.21
C TYR A 83 -9.23 -17.20 -23.18
N PHE A 84 -8.91 -16.56 -24.29
CA PHE A 84 -9.91 -16.13 -25.30
C PHE A 84 -9.92 -16.99 -26.56
N GLY A 85 -8.97 -17.91 -26.70
CA GLY A 85 -8.88 -18.80 -27.88
C GLY A 85 -9.66 -20.11 -27.76
N SER A 86 -10.16 -20.47 -26.56
CA SER A 86 -10.92 -21.70 -26.34
C SER A 86 -12.03 -21.55 -25.31
N TRP A 87 -13.10 -22.35 -25.45
CA TRP A 87 -14.17 -22.38 -24.45
C TRP A 87 -13.69 -22.78 -23.04
N GLN A 88 -12.75 -23.72 -22.98
CA GLN A 88 -12.17 -24.15 -21.71
C GLN A 88 -11.39 -23.01 -21.07
N GLY A 89 -10.53 -22.31 -21.82
CA GLY A 89 -9.79 -21.14 -21.34
C GLY A 89 -10.73 -20.06 -20.84
N PHE A 90 -11.84 -19.79 -21.57
CA PHE A 90 -12.81 -18.80 -21.16
C PHE A 90 -13.47 -19.15 -19.79
N LEU A 91 -13.83 -20.41 -19.56
CA LEU A 91 -14.36 -20.84 -18.25
C LEU A 91 -13.32 -20.72 -17.14
N GLU A 92 -12.05 -20.91 -17.46
CA GLU A 92 -10.95 -20.79 -16.49
C GLU A 92 -10.69 -19.33 -16.05
N ILE A 93 -11.15 -18.32 -16.79
CA ILE A 93 -11.12 -16.93 -16.33
C ILE A 93 -11.77 -16.79 -14.95
N PHE A 94 -12.88 -17.50 -14.71
CA PHE A 94 -13.63 -17.47 -13.45
C PHE A 94 -13.04 -18.33 -12.33
N MET A 95 -11.85 -18.92 -12.54
CA MET A 95 -11.21 -19.83 -11.59
C MET A 95 -9.89 -19.24 -11.05
N PRO A 96 -9.94 -18.17 -10.22
CA PRO A 96 -8.72 -17.52 -9.69
C PRO A 96 -7.89 -18.46 -8.80
N TRP A 97 -8.48 -19.51 -8.25
CA TRP A 97 -7.79 -20.54 -7.46
C TRP A 97 -6.84 -21.42 -8.26
N LYS A 98 -6.91 -21.43 -9.59
CA LYS A 98 -5.94 -22.10 -10.46
C LYS A 98 -4.64 -21.32 -10.63
N GLY A 99 -4.52 -20.15 -9.98
CA GLY A 99 -3.37 -19.27 -10.11
C GLY A 99 -3.54 -18.26 -11.26
N GLY A 100 -2.46 -17.58 -11.64
CA GLY A 100 -2.50 -16.55 -12.69
C GLY A 100 -3.19 -15.27 -12.20
N LEU A 101 -2.51 -14.53 -11.32
CA LEU A 101 -2.94 -13.24 -10.80
C LEU A 101 -1.88 -12.18 -11.13
N ALA A 102 -2.29 -11.07 -11.74
CA ALA A 102 -1.42 -9.97 -12.12
C ALA A 102 -1.70 -8.73 -11.26
N SER A 103 -0.72 -8.27 -10.52
CA SER A 103 -0.86 -7.11 -9.62
C SER A 103 -1.27 -5.82 -10.36
N HIS A 104 -0.80 -5.63 -11.59
CA HIS A 104 -1.17 -4.48 -12.41
C HIS A 104 -2.68 -4.41 -12.69
N GLY A 105 -3.29 -5.55 -13.06
CA GLY A 105 -4.74 -5.64 -13.26
C GLY A 105 -5.52 -5.36 -11.97
N GLY A 106 -5.05 -5.91 -10.85
CA GLY A 106 -5.61 -5.61 -9.54
C GLY A 106 -5.59 -4.12 -9.22
N THR A 107 -4.46 -3.45 -9.44
CA THR A 107 -4.31 -2.00 -9.18
C THR A 107 -5.25 -1.17 -10.04
N ILE A 108 -5.37 -1.48 -11.33
CA ILE A 108 -6.25 -0.75 -12.26
C ILE A 108 -7.72 -0.87 -11.82
N VAL A 109 -8.19 -2.11 -11.56
CA VAL A 109 -9.59 -2.32 -11.17
C VAL A 109 -9.87 -1.73 -9.79
N LEU A 110 -8.93 -1.82 -8.85
CA LEU A 110 -9.03 -1.15 -7.55
C LEU A 110 -9.20 0.35 -7.66
N PHE A 111 -8.43 1.00 -8.53
CA PHE A 111 -8.55 2.44 -8.76
C PHE A 111 -9.97 2.82 -9.20
N PHE A 112 -10.53 2.13 -10.20
CA PHE A 112 -11.88 2.40 -10.69
C PHE A 112 -12.97 2.00 -9.66
N ALA A 113 -12.78 0.91 -8.93
CA ALA A 113 -13.70 0.49 -7.87
C ALA A 113 -13.76 1.51 -6.73
N MET A 114 -12.63 2.07 -6.32
CA MET A 114 -12.57 3.12 -5.32
C MET A 114 -13.17 4.44 -5.82
N LEU A 115 -12.94 4.80 -7.08
CA LEU A 115 -13.56 5.97 -7.69
C LEU A 115 -15.09 5.82 -7.74
N TRP A 116 -15.57 4.66 -8.14
CA TRP A 116 -16.99 4.34 -8.11
C TRP A 116 -17.55 4.41 -6.68
N TYR A 117 -16.87 3.80 -5.70
CA TYR A 117 -17.28 3.80 -4.30
C TYR A 117 -17.39 5.22 -3.75
N ALA A 118 -16.38 6.06 -3.97
CA ALA A 118 -16.38 7.45 -3.55
C ALA A 118 -17.52 8.27 -4.20
N ASN A 119 -17.79 8.05 -5.48
CA ASN A 119 -18.89 8.73 -6.17
C ASN A 119 -20.27 8.26 -5.72
N HIS A 120 -20.42 6.96 -5.42
CA HIS A 120 -21.71 6.37 -5.03
C HIS A 120 -22.09 6.69 -3.59
N TYR A 121 -21.14 6.51 -2.66
CA TYR A 121 -21.39 6.68 -1.23
C TYR A 121 -20.88 8.03 -0.68
N GLY A 122 -19.81 8.57 -1.25
CA GLY A 122 -19.08 9.69 -0.67
C GLY A 122 -19.88 10.98 -0.60
N LYS A 123 -20.61 11.34 -1.66
CA LYS A 123 -21.41 12.60 -1.70
C LYS A 123 -22.42 12.69 -0.57
N LYS A 124 -23.04 11.58 -0.17
CA LYS A 124 -24.04 11.54 0.92
C LYS A 124 -23.39 11.55 2.30
N ASN A 125 -22.13 11.10 2.40
CA ASN A 125 -21.43 10.90 3.67
C ASN A 125 -20.27 11.89 3.89
N GLY A 126 -20.15 12.92 3.03
CA GLY A 126 -19.19 14.01 3.20
C GLY A 126 -17.74 13.70 2.79
N PHE A 127 -17.50 12.57 2.12
CA PHE A 127 -16.17 12.24 1.63
C PHE A 127 -16.10 12.15 0.09
N ASP A 128 -14.92 12.29 -0.47
CA ASP A 128 -14.63 12.15 -1.88
C ASP A 128 -13.50 11.13 -2.13
N PHE A 129 -13.13 10.98 -3.39
CA PHE A 129 -12.09 10.04 -3.79
C PHE A 129 -10.72 10.39 -3.16
N VAL A 130 -10.37 11.67 -3.04
CA VAL A 130 -9.09 12.09 -2.44
C VAL A 130 -9.07 11.79 -0.95
N TRP A 131 -10.19 12.00 -0.24
CA TRP A 131 -10.34 11.58 1.15
C TRP A 131 -10.11 10.07 1.31
N LEU A 132 -10.71 9.27 0.44
CA LEU A 132 -10.55 7.82 0.47
C LEU A 132 -9.09 7.40 0.23
N LEU A 133 -8.39 8.05 -0.71
CA LEU A 133 -6.96 7.84 -0.95
C LEU A 133 -6.10 8.22 0.26
N ASP A 134 -6.39 9.36 0.90
CA ASP A 134 -5.67 9.82 2.10
C ASP A 134 -5.77 8.83 3.27
N HIS A 135 -6.91 8.16 3.41
CA HIS A 135 -7.10 7.15 4.45
C HIS A 135 -6.50 5.79 4.06
N LEU A 136 -6.67 5.40 2.78
CA LEU A 136 -6.17 4.13 2.28
C LEU A 136 -4.64 4.07 2.33
N CYS A 137 -3.94 5.14 1.97
CA CYS A 137 -2.48 5.13 1.94
C CYS A 137 -1.86 4.83 3.32
N ILE A 138 -2.54 5.21 4.41
CA ILE A 138 -2.09 4.89 5.78
C ILE A 138 -2.16 3.39 6.03
N ALA A 139 -3.29 2.74 5.69
CA ALA A 139 -3.45 1.30 5.83
C ALA A 139 -2.50 0.54 4.90
N VAL A 140 -2.31 1.03 3.67
CA VAL A 140 -1.39 0.45 2.67
C VAL A 140 0.06 0.50 3.16
N ALA A 141 0.49 1.54 3.87
CA ALA A 141 1.85 1.60 4.43
C ALA A 141 2.13 0.42 5.39
N PHE A 142 1.17 0.10 6.26
CA PHE A 142 1.30 -1.07 7.14
C PHE A 142 1.20 -2.39 6.38
N ALA A 143 0.29 -2.51 5.42
CA ALA A 143 0.19 -3.71 4.59
C ALA A 143 1.48 -3.95 3.80
N ALA A 144 2.07 -2.90 3.23
CA ALA A 144 3.35 -2.97 2.53
C ALA A 144 4.50 -3.42 3.45
N THR A 145 4.50 -3.01 4.73
CA THR A 145 5.44 -3.51 5.73
C THR A 145 5.35 -5.04 5.85
N PHE A 146 4.15 -5.58 6.01
CA PHE A 146 3.94 -7.03 6.11
C PHE A 146 4.31 -7.77 4.84
N ILE A 147 4.05 -7.20 3.67
CA ILE A 147 4.47 -7.77 2.38
C ILE A 147 5.99 -7.88 2.33
N ARG A 148 6.74 -6.85 2.73
CA ARG A 148 8.21 -6.89 2.74
C ARG A 148 8.76 -7.88 3.76
N LEU A 149 8.16 -7.99 4.93
CA LEU A 149 8.50 -9.06 5.87
C LEU A 149 8.20 -10.45 5.29
N GLY A 150 7.11 -10.60 4.53
CA GLY A 150 6.79 -11.82 3.80
C GLY A 150 7.84 -12.18 2.74
N ASN A 151 8.33 -11.19 1.99
CA ASN A 151 9.43 -11.40 1.05
C ASN A 151 10.72 -11.86 1.76
N LEU A 152 11.02 -11.32 2.94
CA LEU A 152 12.13 -11.77 3.76
C LEU A 152 11.97 -13.23 4.18
N MET A 153 10.77 -13.64 4.64
CA MET A 153 10.50 -15.05 4.99
C MET A 153 10.64 -16.00 3.80
N ASN A 154 10.38 -15.53 2.58
CA ASN A 154 10.59 -16.28 1.35
C ASN A 154 12.05 -16.21 0.84
N SER A 155 12.95 -15.48 1.51
CA SER A 155 14.31 -15.23 1.06
C SER A 155 14.35 -14.71 -0.39
N GLU A 156 13.51 -13.72 -0.73
CA GLU A 156 13.38 -13.17 -2.08
C GLU A 156 13.50 -11.64 -2.07
N ILE A 157 13.95 -11.05 -3.21
CA ILE A 157 14.02 -9.59 -3.38
C ILE A 157 15.04 -8.95 -2.40
N TYR A 158 16.19 -9.57 -2.20
CA TYR A 158 17.32 -9.00 -1.45
C TYR A 158 18.21 -8.13 -2.36
N GLY A 159 19.23 -7.51 -1.77
CA GLY A 159 20.14 -6.61 -2.47
C GLY A 159 21.49 -7.22 -2.78
N ASP A 160 22.40 -6.39 -3.30
CA ASP A 160 23.75 -6.74 -3.68
C ASP A 160 24.60 -7.20 -2.48
N VAL A 161 25.77 -7.77 -2.78
CA VAL A 161 26.78 -8.14 -1.78
C VAL A 161 27.17 -6.94 -0.94
N THR A 162 27.32 -7.15 0.37
CA THR A 162 27.67 -6.08 1.32
C THR A 162 28.71 -6.53 2.31
N SER A 163 29.55 -5.61 2.75
CA SER A 163 30.48 -5.79 3.87
C SER A 163 29.93 -5.30 5.21
N LEU A 164 28.68 -4.84 5.25
CA LEU A 164 28.07 -4.31 6.47
C LEU A 164 27.77 -5.44 7.46
N THR A 165 27.99 -5.20 8.75
CA THR A 165 27.85 -6.20 9.82
C THR A 165 26.46 -6.80 9.96
N TRP A 166 25.43 -6.12 9.43
CA TRP A 166 24.04 -6.61 9.40
C TRP A 166 23.65 -7.21 8.03
N GLY A 167 24.63 -7.58 7.19
CA GLY A 167 24.38 -8.33 5.96
C GLY A 167 23.81 -9.72 6.27
N PHE A 168 22.89 -10.18 5.43
CA PHE A 168 22.25 -11.50 5.55
C PHE A 168 22.82 -12.46 4.51
N ILE A 169 23.18 -13.67 4.95
CA ILE A 169 23.49 -14.80 4.07
C ILE A 169 22.24 -15.62 3.92
N PHE A 170 21.63 -15.62 2.72
CA PHE A 170 20.37 -16.32 2.46
C PHE A 170 20.63 -17.79 2.11
N ASP A 171 20.86 -18.62 3.13
CA ASP A 171 21.28 -20.02 3.01
C ASP A 171 20.33 -20.85 2.12
N LEU A 172 19.00 -20.62 2.22
CA LEU A 172 18.02 -21.34 1.40
C LEU A 172 18.07 -21.02 -0.10
N ARG A 173 18.77 -19.94 -0.47
CA ARG A 173 19.00 -19.55 -1.88
C ARG A 173 20.38 -19.99 -2.37
N GLY A 174 21.18 -20.60 -1.49
CA GLY A 174 22.55 -21.02 -1.80
C GLY A 174 23.54 -19.85 -1.83
N GLU A 175 23.16 -18.70 -1.25
CA GLU A 175 24.09 -17.57 -1.12
C GLU A 175 25.19 -17.91 -0.13
N THR A 176 26.42 -17.53 -0.46
CA THR A 176 27.62 -17.72 0.38
C THR A 176 28.19 -16.39 0.86
N GLU A 177 27.78 -15.29 0.26
CA GLU A 177 28.20 -13.94 0.59
C GLU A 177 27.07 -13.16 1.25
N PRO A 178 27.38 -12.24 2.19
CA PRO A 178 26.36 -11.41 2.84
C PRO A 178 25.77 -10.42 1.85
N LYS A 179 24.45 -10.33 1.83
CA LYS A 179 23.64 -9.46 0.98
C LYS A 179 22.94 -8.38 1.80
N HIS A 180 22.61 -7.27 1.15
CA HIS A 180 21.74 -6.25 1.76
C HIS A 180 20.32 -6.82 1.99
N PRO A 181 19.78 -6.86 3.22
CA PRO A 181 18.39 -7.24 3.48
C PRO A 181 17.45 -6.10 3.10
N THR A 182 17.34 -5.82 1.78
CA THR A 182 16.55 -4.69 1.27
C THR A 182 15.07 -4.79 1.63
N GLN A 183 14.55 -6.00 1.85
CA GLN A 183 13.20 -6.24 2.38
C GLN A 183 13.00 -5.56 3.74
N LEU A 184 14.02 -5.63 4.65
CA LEU A 184 13.96 -4.97 5.95
C LEU A 184 14.04 -3.44 5.82
N TYR A 185 14.86 -2.94 4.90
CA TYR A 185 14.97 -1.49 4.68
C TYR A 185 13.64 -0.92 4.19
N GLU A 186 13.00 -1.60 3.23
CA GLU A 186 11.69 -1.22 2.73
C GLU A 186 10.61 -1.40 3.83
N ALA A 187 10.63 -2.50 4.58
CA ALA A 187 9.68 -2.73 5.67
C ALA A 187 9.76 -1.65 6.76
N LEU A 188 10.96 -1.28 7.20
CA LEU A 188 11.18 -0.21 8.17
C LEU A 188 10.73 1.15 7.63
N THR A 189 11.02 1.44 6.38
CA THR A 189 10.57 2.67 5.72
C THR A 189 9.04 2.77 5.75
N TYR A 190 8.35 1.71 5.35
CA TYR A 190 6.88 1.70 5.29
C TYR A 190 6.25 1.72 6.68
N LEU A 191 6.86 1.06 7.67
CA LEU A 191 6.43 1.11 9.06
C LEU A 191 6.54 2.52 9.64
N ILE A 192 7.71 3.17 9.48
CA ILE A 192 7.95 4.53 9.95
C ILE A 192 6.99 5.51 9.26
N LEU A 193 6.80 5.36 7.95
CA LEU A 193 5.83 6.14 7.19
C LEU A 193 4.42 5.96 7.74
N GLY A 194 3.96 4.71 7.93
CA GLY A 194 2.64 4.40 8.47
C GLY A 194 2.42 5.00 9.86
N ILE A 195 3.40 4.86 10.76
CA ILE A 195 3.36 5.48 12.10
C ILE A 195 3.32 7.01 11.99
N GLY A 196 4.16 7.61 11.16
CA GLY A 196 4.17 9.05 10.93
C GLY A 196 2.83 9.59 10.43
N LEU A 197 2.22 8.90 9.45
CA LEU A 197 0.90 9.26 8.91
C LEU A 197 -0.21 9.08 9.95
N ILE A 198 -0.20 8.01 10.76
CA ILE A 198 -1.16 7.86 11.89
C ILE A 198 -0.97 8.97 12.92
N CYS A 199 0.26 9.32 13.27
CA CYS A 199 0.52 10.44 14.19
C CYS A 199 0.00 11.76 13.60
N LEU A 200 0.28 12.03 12.33
CA LEU A 200 -0.24 13.22 11.63
C LEU A 200 -1.79 13.23 11.65
N TYR A 201 -2.42 12.10 11.33
CA TYR A 201 -3.87 11.94 11.39
C TYR A 201 -4.42 12.17 12.81
N LYS A 202 -3.80 11.54 13.81
CA LYS A 202 -4.26 11.62 15.21
C LYS A 202 -4.18 13.04 15.77
N PHE A 203 -3.06 13.75 15.53
CA PHE A 203 -2.76 15.00 16.22
C PHE A 203 -2.99 16.26 15.36
N ARG A 204 -3.07 16.13 14.04
CA ARG A 204 -3.11 17.27 13.12
C ARG A 204 -4.21 17.21 12.06
N LEU A 205 -5.14 16.24 12.09
CA LEU A 205 -6.18 16.05 11.07
C LEU A 205 -6.88 17.34 10.68
N ASN A 206 -7.30 18.14 11.67
CA ASN A 206 -8.00 19.41 11.45
C ASN A 206 -7.10 20.57 10.95
N LYS A 207 -5.79 20.34 10.82
CA LYS A 207 -4.81 21.34 10.36
C LYS A 207 -4.20 20.99 9.00
N VAL A 208 -4.56 19.85 8.44
CA VAL A 208 -4.08 19.39 7.13
C VAL A 208 -5.21 19.37 6.11
N TYR A 209 -4.84 19.41 4.84
CA TYR A 209 -5.78 19.43 3.72
C TYR A 209 -5.85 18.08 3.03
N ARG A 210 -6.98 17.79 2.36
CA ARG A 210 -7.17 16.60 1.52
C ARG A 210 -6.09 16.53 0.44
N GLY A 211 -5.51 15.35 0.26
CA GLY A 211 -4.38 15.10 -0.61
C GLY A 211 -3.03 15.15 0.10
N THR A 212 -2.97 15.58 1.37
CA THR A 212 -1.72 15.66 2.11
C THR A 212 -1.17 14.28 2.45
N PHE A 213 -2.00 13.37 2.95
CA PHE A 213 -1.56 12.03 3.36
C PHE A 213 -1.06 11.21 2.17
N ILE A 214 -1.84 11.17 1.09
CA ILE A 214 -1.44 10.45 -0.13
C ILE A 214 -0.23 11.09 -0.80
N GLY A 215 -0.10 12.42 -0.75
CA GLY A 215 1.06 13.14 -1.25
C GLY A 215 2.33 12.76 -0.50
N ILE A 216 2.32 12.78 0.84
CA ILE A 216 3.45 12.35 1.68
C ILE A 216 3.76 10.87 1.43
N PHE A 217 2.72 10.02 1.39
CA PHE A 217 2.88 8.59 1.14
C PHE A 217 3.63 8.33 -0.17
N PHE A 218 3.20 8.92 -1.27
CA PHE A 218 3.84 8.70 -2.56
C PHE A 218 5.29 9.19 -2.59
N ILE A 219 5.57 10.37 -2.04
CA ILE A 219 6.94 10.91 -2.02
C ILE A 219 7.86 10.03 -1.19
N VAL A 220 7.45 9.66 0.03
CA VAL A 220 8.33 8.90 0.93
C VAL A 220 8.43 7.44 0.47
N CYS A 221 7.31 6.79 0.16
CA CYS A 221 7.29 5.38 -0.24
C CYS A 221 8.11 5.16 -1.52
N PHE A 222 7.82 5.91 -2.58
CA PHE A 222 8.48 5.73 -3.87
C PHE A 222 9.84 6.43 -3.94
N GLY A 223 10.06 7.51 -3.19
CA GLY A 223 11.38 8.13 -3.06
C GLY A 223 12.38 7.19 -2.37
N MET A 224 11.99 6.57 -1.26
CA MET A 224 12.84 5.58 -0.58
C MET A 224 13.00 4.31 -1.41
N ARG A 225 11.95 3.86 -2.12
CA ARG A 225 12.09 2.76 -3.07
C ARG A 225 13.13 3.08 -4.15
N PHE A 226 13.08 4.29 -4.73
CA PHE A 226 14.07 4.74 -5.73
C PHE A 226 15.50 4.65 -5.19
N ILE A 227 15.71 5.06 -3.92
CA ILE A 227 17.03 5.02 -3.26
C ILE A 227 17.47 3.57 -2.98
N ILE A 228 16.58 2.73 -2.42
CA ILE A 228 16.90 1.34 -2.07
C ILE A 228 17.21 0.52 -3.33
N GLU A 229 16.58 0.84 -4.45
CA GLU A 229 16.78 0.13 -5.71
C GLU A 229 18.20 0.22 -6.25
N PHE A 230 19.04 1.20 -5.82
CA PHE A 230 20.47 1.27 -6.17
C PHE A 230 21.32 0.13 -5.58
N ILE A 231 20.85 -0.48 -4.49
CA ILE A 231 21.55 -1.56 -3.78
C ILE A 231 20.80 -2.89 -3.88
N LYS A 232 19.85 -3.00 -4.80
CA LYS A 232 18.98 -4.16 -4.97
C LYS A 232 19.43 -4.96 -6.17
N GLU A 233 19.52 -6.28 -6.03
CA GLU A 233 19.83 -7.15 -7.16
C GLU A 233 18.79 -7.05 -8.27
N PRO A 234 19.21 -6.98 -9.55
CA PRO A 234 18.30 -7.04 -10.68
C PRO A 234 17.42 -8.29 -10.63
N GLN A 235 16.10 -8.11 -10.76
CA GLN A 235 15.16 -9.24 -10.70
C GLN A 235 14.95 -9.92 -12.04
N VAL A 236 15.31 -9.24 -13.13
CA VAL A 236 15.17 -9.72 -14.51
C VAL A 236 16.41 -9.36 -15.31
N ALA A 237 16.82 -10.28 -16.18
CA ALA A 237 18.09 -10.19 -16.88
C ALA A 237 18.27 -8.91 -17.75
N PHE A 238 17.19 -8.33 -18.25
CA PHE A 238 17.27 -7.11 -19.06
C PHE A 238 17.64 -5.86 -18.25
N GLU A 239 17.45 -5.86 -16.92
CA GLU A 239 17.80 -4.73 -16.06
C GLU A 239 19.30 -4.52 -15.92
N ASN A 240 20.12 -5.56 -16.15
CA ASN A 240 21.59 -5.49 -16.05
C ASN A 240 22.23 -4.43 -16.98
N ASN A 241 21.55 -4.05 -18.05
CA ASN A 241 22.07 -3.08 -19.04
C ASN A 241 21.38 -1.71 -18.93
N MET A 242 20.53 -1.49 -17.94
CA MET A 242 19.80 -0.24 -17.77
C MET A 242 20.55 0.73 -16.87
N VAL A 243 20.52 2.03 -17.20
CA VAL A 243 21.09 3.10 -16.35
C VAL A 243 20.27 3.27 -15.06
N LEU A 244 18.95 3.16 -15.18
CA LEU A 244 18.00 3.09 -14.08
C LEU A 244 17.19 1.81 -14.26
N ASN A 245 17.05 1.02 -13.19
CA ASN A 245 16.24 -0.20 -13.24
C ASN A 245 14.74 0.11 -13.28
N MET A 246 13.90 -0.89 -13.54
CA MET A 246 12.45 -0.72 -13.65
C MET A 246 11.82 -0.17 -12.36
N GLY A 247 12.36 -0.58 -11.19
CA GLY A 247 11.89 -0.07 -9.90
C GLY A 247 12.09 1.43 -9.74
N GLN A 248 13.22 1.96 -10.23
CA GLN A 248 13.52 3.39 -10.23
C GLN A 248 12.65 4.15 -11.23
N ILE A 249 12.57 3.68 -12.47
CA ILE A 249 11.76 4.31 -13.53
C ILE A 249 10.29 4.40 -13.09
N LEU A 250 9.74 3.32 -12.54
CA LEU A 250 8.36 3.30 -12.05
C LEU A 250 8.14 4.16 -10.81
N SER A 251 9.17 4.45 -10.02
CA SER A 251 9.04 5.28 -8.83
C SER A 251 8.91 6.77 -9.16
N ILE A 252 9.55 7.25 -10.23
CA ILE A 252 9.54 8.67 -10.62
C ILE A 252 8.12 9.22 -10.83
N PRO A 253 7.23 8.59 -11.62
CA PRO A 253 5.86 9.09 -11.80
C PRO A 253 5.08 9.20 -10.50
N PHE A 254 5.25 8.26 -9.57
CA PHE A 254 4.56 8.30 -8.28
C PHE A 254 5.07 9.40 -7.37
N VAL A 255 6.39 9.68 -7.36
CA VAL A 255 6.94 10.84 -6.64
C VAL A 255 6.36 12.14 -7.20
N LEU A 256 6.30 12.27 -8.53
CA LEU A 256 5.70 13.44 -9.18
C LEU A 256 4.20 13.58 -8.87
N LEU A 257 3.45 12.47 -8.85
CA LEU A 257 2.06 12.46 -8.39
C LEU A 257 1.93 12.90 -6.93
N GLY A 258 2.84 12.45 -6.07
CA GLY A 258 2.89 12.87 -4.66
C GLY A 258 3.08 14.38 -4.52
N ILE A 259 4.01 14.97 -5.28
CA ILE A 259 4.21 16.43 -5.34
C ILE A 259 2.92 17.11 -5.85
N GLY A 260 2.29 16.56 -6.90
CA GLY A 260 1.03 17.06 -7.43
C GLY A 260 -0.10 17.07 -6.39
N PHE A 261 -0.21 16.01 -5.57
CA PHE A 261 -1.19 15.95 -4.48
C PHE A 261 -0.92 16.99 -3.38
N LEU A 262 0.35 17.25 -3.02
CA LEU A 262 0.68 18.29 -2.06
C LEU A 262 0.35 19.68 -2.60
N ILE A 263 0.63 19.95 -3.88
CA ILE A 263 0.23 21.20 -4.55
C ILE A 263 -1.29 21.32 -4.56
N TYR A 264 -2.01 20.26 -4.93
CA TYR A 264 -3.47 20.21 -4.90
C TYR A 264 -4.02 20.55 -3.50
N ALA A 265 -3.49 19.92 -2.47
CA ALA A 265 -3.86 20.16 -1.08
C ALA A 265 -3.66 21.63 -0.68
N TYR A 266 -2.51 22.19 -1.02
CA TYR A 266 -2.18 23.58 -0.70
C TYR A 266 -3.04 24.59 -1.46
N VAL A 267 -3.38 24.33 -2.73
CA VAL A 267 -4.20 25.21 -3.56
C VAL A 267 -5.69 25.13 -3.16
N ARG A 268 -6.21 23.91 -3.03
CA ARG A 268 -7.64 23.70 -2.73
C ARG A 268 -8.01 24.00 -1.30
N LYS A 269 -7.10 23.80 -0.34
CA LYS A 269 -7.29 24.03 1.10
C LYS A 269 -8.55 23.38 1.68
N GLN A 270 -8.98 22.27 1.08
CA GLN A 270 -10.13 21.52 1.56
C GLN A 270 -9.70 20.72 2.80
N PRO A 271 -10.42 20.83 3.95
CA PRO A 271 -10.07 20.10 5.17
C PRO A 271 -9.94 18.59 4.93
N ALA A 272 -8.94 17.95 5.53
CA ALA A 272 -8.78 16.50 5.46
C ALA A 272 -9.92 15.79 6.21
N ALA A 273 -10.33 16.32 7.36
CA ALA A 273 -11.47 15.82 8.12
C ALA A 273 -12.80 16.05 7.39
N ILE A 274 -13.76 15.14 7.60
CA ILE A 274 -15.14 15.35 7.18
C ILE A 274 -15.76 16.47 8.04
N VAL A 275 -16.29 17.49 7.37
CA VAL A 275 -17.02 18.57 8.02
C VAL A 275 -18.51 18.24 7.98
N HIS A 276 -19.10 17.86 9.11
CA HIS A 276 -20.53 17.66 9.22
C HIS A 276 -21.25 19.02 9.27
N ALA A 277 -22.30 19.18 8.46
CA ALA A 277 -23.05 20.43 8.31
C ALA A 277 -23.65 21.00 9.64
N GLU A 278 -23.78 20.17 10.68
CA GLU A 278 -24.20 20.58 12.00
C GLU A 278 -23.18 21.48 12.72
N ASN A 279 -21.89 21.29 12.48
CA ASN A 279 -20.83 22.10 13.09
C ASN A 279 -20.73 23.50 12.45
N GLU A 280 -21.13 23.66 11.18
CA GLU A 280 -21.19 24.99 10.56
C GLU A 280 -22.28 25.89 11.13
N LYS A 281 -23.42 25.31 11.53
CA LYS A 281 -24.50 26.09 12.18
C LYS A 281 -24.10 26.55 13.57
N GLY A 282 -23.39 25.72 14.33
CA GLY A 282 -22.87 26.07 15.65
C GLY A 282 -21.77 27.15 15.61
N ALA A 283 -20.85 27.06 14.64
CA ALA A 283 -19.79 28.06 14.46
C ALA A 283 -20.31 29.42 14.00
N LYS A 284 -21.31 29.44 13.10
CA LYS A 284 -21.98 30.70 12.68
C LYS A 284 -22.84 31.33 13.79
N SER A 285 -23.39 30.52 14.71
CA SER A 285 -24.14 31.02 15.86
C SER A 285 -23.23 31.69 16.90
N GLN A 286 -22.02 31.21 17.10
CA GLN A 286 -21.08 31.81 18.06
C GLN A 286 -20.45 33.11 17.57
N THR A 287 -20.33 33.32 16.25
CA THR A 287 -19.84 34.59 15.69
C THR A 287 -20.86 35.72 15.75
N HIS A 288 -22.14 35.42 15.94
CA HIS A 288 -23.19 36.44 16.04
C HIS A 288 -23.39 37.02 17.47
N TYR A 289 -22.78 36.44 18.50
CA TYR A 289 -22.91 36.92 19.89
C TYR A 289 -21.76 37.79 20.40
N ALA A 290 -20.73 38.03 19.60
CA ALA A 290 -19.66 38.96 19.94
C ALA A 290 -19.97 40.36 19.40
N LYS A 291 -20.97 41.05 19.97
CA LYS A 291 -21.08 42.52 19.82
C LYS A 291 -20.03 43.19 20.70
N PRO A 292 -19.23 44.13 20.16
CA PRO A 292 -18.33 44.91 21.00
C PRO A 292 -19.17 45.83 21.91
N ILE A 293 -18.89 45.76 23.21
CA ILE A 293 -19.39 46.71 24.20
C ILE A 293 -18.65 48.02 23.94
N SER A 294 -19.43 49.02 23.49
CA SER A 294 -18.98 50.41 23.41
C SER A 294 -18.68 50.97 24.80
N ARG A 295 -17.47 51.45 24.98
CA ARG A 295 -17.15 52.54 25.90
C ARG A 295 -16.41 53.64 25.15
#